data_32c441f917abf4094fc708feb18ae473
#
_entry.id   32c441f917abf4094fc708feb18ae473
#
_cell.length_a   1.000
_cell.length_b   1.000
_cell.length_c   1.000
_cell.angle_alpha   90.00
_cell.angle_beta   90.00
_cell.angle_gamma   90.00
#
_symmetry.space_group_name_H-M   'P 1'
#
loop_
_entity.id
_entity.type
_entity.pdbx_description
1 polymer ?
#
loop_
_entity_poly.entity_id
_entity_poly.type
_entity_poly.pdbx_seq_one_letter_code
_entity_poly.pdbx_strand_id
1 'polypeptide(L)'
;MKNLMVKSLALLLCLGMMTYAAQAQTKKKKTTHTTRTVKKRTTARRTTNSKTKADINPSAKVDTAVVIAPPQPKIDSLPMTDVKRSLRPDDAVDRNLIKDRTPLPYTYIREDDAVYREKVWREIDTREKMNLPFRYAANEDNGNQRFISILFKAIQDGPDNGGVTAFNPIDDRFTTPMTVSEVAEKVSGGSVVVDVYDSLGNKVGTKTVTAEVNLDSFYKFHIKEEVVFDKQTSRLYWRILGIAPVKNVITSQGVNLGEQELFWVYYPDLRPILAKYEVYNGKNYGARMSWEELFESRMFYGRIIKSTLDNPKDLYLSEMPGLKDNRILQLLQGEKIKNEIFDYEQNLWSY
;
A
#
# COMPACT_ATOMS: atom_id res chain seq x y z
N MET A 1 6.92 -23.78 55.82
CA MET A 1 5.67 -22.99 55.77
C MET A 1 5.50 -22.12 54.54
N LYS A 2 6.58 -21.55 53.93
CA LYS A 2 6.47 -20.70 52.70
C LYS A 2 5.98 -21.47 51.43
N ASN A 3 6.30 -22.73 51.27
CA ASN A 3 5.91 -23.49 50.08
C ASN A 3 4.44 -23.98 50.08
N LEU A 4 3.78 -23.99 51.27
CA LEU A 4 2.39 -24.37 51.38
C LEU A 4 1.45 -23.17 51.01
N MET A 5 1.84 -21.96 51.33
CA MET A 5 1.08 -20.73 50.97
C MET A 5 1.08 -20.46 49.45
N VAL A 6 2.19 -20.71 48.76
CA VAL A 6 2.26 -20.51 47.32
C VAL A 6 1.38 -21.52 46.56
N LYS A 7 1.32 -22.77 47.03
CA LYS A 7 0.44 -23.78 46.40
C LYS A 7 -1.05 -23.49 46.62
N SER A 8 -1.46 -22.95 47.80
CA SER A 8 -2.83 -22.57 48.03
C SER A 8 -3.29 -21.37 47.23
N LEU A 9 -2.37 -20.40 46.98
CA LEU A 9 -2.67 -19.22 46.17
C LEU A 9 -2.82 -19.58 44.67
N ALA A 10 -2.01 -20.52 44.14
CA ALA A 10 -2.15 -21.03 42.81
C ALA A 10 -3.44 -21.80 42.55
N LEU A 11 -3.91 -22.58 43.55
CA LEU A 11 -5.17 -23.32 43.47
C LEU A 11 -6.40 -22.38 43.47
N LEU A 12 -6.36 -21.28 44.22
CA LEU A 12 -7.42 -20.27 44.26
C LEU A 12 -7.53 -19.50 42.95
N LEU A 13 -6.37 -19.21 42.28
CA LEU A 13 -6.33 -18.55 40.98
C LEU A 13 -6.88 -19.45 39.86
N CYS A 14 -6.62 -20.76 39.89
CA CYS A 14 -7.18 -21.71 38.94
C CYS A 14 -8.70 -21.90 39.10
N LEU A 15 -9.23 -21.89 40.31
CA LEU A 15 -10.69 -21.95 40.55
C LEU A 15 -11.41 -20.65 40.10
N GLY A 16 -10.77 -19.49 40.22
CA GLY A 16 -11.32 -18.21 39.75
C GLY A 16 -11.43 -18.12 38.22
N MET A 17 -10.52 -18.75 37.46
CA MET A 17 -10.60 -18.78 35.99
C MET A 17 -11.65 -19.74 35.43
N MET A 18 -12.01 -20.83 36.16
CA MET A 18 -13.05 -21.75 35.70
C MET A 18 -14.47 -21.17 35.82
N THR A 19 -14.72 -20.22 36.72
CA THR A 19 -16.04 -19.58 36.85
C THR A 19 -16.32 -18.51 35.78
N TYR A 20 -15.27 -17.94 35.14
CA TYR A 20 -15.43 -16.98 34.05
C TYR A 20 -15.75 -17.62 32.69
N ALA A 21 -15.42 -18.88 32.50
CA ALA A 21 -15.69 -19.61 31.25
C ALA A 21 -17.13 -20.14 31.14
N ALA A 22 -17.89 -20.18 32.24
CA ALA A 22 -19.25 -20.74 32.28
C ALA A 22 -20.37 -19.74 31.92
N GLN A 23 -20.09 -18.44 31.84
CA GLN A 23 -21.11 -17.42 31.53
C GLN A 23 -21.21 -16.99 30.06
N ALA A 24 -20.38 -17.52 29.15
CA ALA A 24 -20.36 -17.14 27.75
C ALA A 24 -21.21 -18.02 26.81
N GLN A 25 -21.99 -18.99 27.31
CA GLN A 25 -22.70 -19.96 26.46
C GLN A 25 -24.23 -19.95 26.54
N THR A 26 -24.87 -18.86 26.87
CA THR A 26 -26.34 -18.79 26.77
C THR A 26 -26.83 -17.56 26.06
N LYS A 27 -26.83 -17.57 24.71
CA LYS A 27 -27.82 -16.88 23.87
C LYS A 27 -27.65 -17.27 22.40
N LYS A 28 -28.16 -18.46 22.04
CA LYS A 28 -28.59 -18.75 20.66
C LYS A 28 -30.11 -18.80 20.67
N LYS A 29 -30.76 -17.86 20.02
CA LYS A 29 -32.20 -17.94 19.69
C LYS A 29 -32.36 -17.75 18.19
N LYS A 30 -32.65 -18.84 17.56
CA LYS A 30 -33.57 -19.18 16.45
C LYS A 30 -34.08 -18.02 15.61
N THR A 31 -33.68 -18.03 14.36
CA THR A 31 -34.37 -17.40 13.25
C THR A 31 -35.11 -18.50 12.45
N THR A 32 -36.41 -18.37 12.41
CA THR A 32 -37.32 -19.13 11.57
C THR A 32 -37.40 -18.47 10.19
N HIS A 33 -37.16 -19.27 9.16
CA HIS A 33 -37.52 -19.02 7.79
C HIS A 33 -39.02 -18.81 7.61
N THR A 34 -39.42 -17.83 6.80
CA THR A 34 -40.67 -17.90 6.04
C THR A 34 -40.46 -17.23 4.70
N THR A 35 -40.40 -18.07 3.69
CA THR A 35 -40.54 -17.78 2.28
C THR A 35 -42.02 -17.46 1.96
N ARG A 36 -42.29 -16.41 1.19
CA ARG A 36 -43.43 -16.42 0.26
C ARG A 36 -43.36 -15.36 -0.84
N THR A 37 -43.22 -15.86 -2.01
CA THR A 37 -43.63 -15.56 -3.40
C THR A 37 -44.53 -14.35 -3.66
N VAL A 38 -44.06 -13.56 -4.63
CA VAL A 38 -44.61 -12.99 -5.86
C VAL A 38 -46.13 -12.85 -5.99
N LYS A 39 -46.61 -11.63 -6.32
CA LYS A 39 -47.46 -11.39 -7.51
C LYS A 39 -47.57 -9.91 -7.89
N LYS A 40 -47.31 -9.67 -9.13
CA LYS A 40 -47.58 -8.51 -9.99
C LYS A 40 -49.06 -8.14 -10.03
N ARG A 41 -49.45 -6.88 -10.06
CA ARG A 41 -50.41 -6.37 -11.08
C ARG A 41 -50.59 -4.84 -11.01
N THR A 42 -50.52 -4.30 -12.18
CA THR A 42 -50.86 -2.99 -12.72
C THR A 42 -52.28 -2.48 -12.41
N THR A 43 -52.48 -1.18 -12.29
CA THR A 43 -53.25 -0.27 -13.16
C THR A 43 -53.76 0.96 -12.42
N ALA A 44 -53.40 2.08 -12.88
CA ALA A 44 -54.01 3.32 -13.33
C ALA A 44 -55.29 3.89 -12.61
N ARG A 45 -55.18 5.19 -12.42
CA ARG A 45 -56.12 6.26 -12.80
C ARG A 45 -56.96 6.96 -11.73
N ARG A 46 -56.69 8.24 -11.63
CA ARG A 46 -57.55 9.43 -11.79
C ARG A 46 -58.14 10.11 -10.54
N THR A 47 -57.63 11.33 -10.36
CA THR A 47 -58.29 12.62 -10.02
C THR A 47 -59.55 12.61 -9.09
N THR A 48 -59.52 13.46 -8.06
CA THR A 48 -60.28 14.72 -8.00
C THR A 48 -60.04 15.46 -6.70
N ASN A 49 -60.09 16.79 -6.80
CA ASN A 49 -60.05 17.82 -5.76
C ASN A 49 -61.18 17.70 -4.76
N SER A 50 -60.90 18.07 -3.48
CA SER A 50 -61.78 19.08 -2.80
C SER A 50 -61.11 19.62 -1.55
N LYS A 51 -61.24 20.92 -1.42
CA LYS A 51 -60.89 21.80 -0.27
C LYS A 51 -61.74 21.43 0.93
N THR A 52 -61.19 21.50 2.16
CA THR A 52 -61.82 22.25 3.24
C THR A 52 -60.86 22.47 4.42
N LYS A 53 -61.07 23.58 5.08
CA LYS A 53 -60.40 24.38 6.09
C LYS A 53 -60.06 23.68 7.40
N ALA A 54 -58.92 24.10 7.94
CA ALA A 54 -58.60 24.58 9.29
C ALA A 54 -59.09 23.73 10.51
N ASP A 55 -58.07 23.31 11.31
CA ASP A 55 -58.06 23.73 12.73
C ASP A 55 -56.64 23.57 13.30
N ILE A 56 -56.29 24.55 14.11
CA ILE A 56 -55.00 24.75 14.75
C ILE A 56 -54.95 23.97 16.04
N ASN A 57 -53.88 23.20 16.26
CA ASN A 57 -53.41 22.97 17.62
C ASN A 57 -51.90 22.70 17.67
N PRO A 58 -51.11 23.46 18.45
CA PRO A 58 -49.67 23.38 18.50
C PRO A 58 -49.21 22.38 19.56
N SER A 59 -48.66 21.28 19.15
CA SER A 59 -47.80 20.47 20.02
C SER A 59 -46.47 20.28 19.34
N ALA A 60 -45.52 21.10 19.71
CA ALA A 60 -44.15 21.07 19.22
C ALA A 60 -43.48 19.76 19.68
N LYS A 61 -43.39 18.79 18.80
CA LYS A 61 -42.35 17.78 18.86
C LYS A 61 -41.08 18.36 18.22
N VAL A 62 -40.08 18.54 19.05
CA VAL A 62 -38.73 18.87 18.60
C VAL A 62 -38.22 17.64 17.85
N ASP A 63 -38.38 17.60 16.56
CA ASP A 63 -37.62 16.68 15.69
C ASP A 63 -36.18 17.14 15.76
N THR A 64 -35.39 16.34 16.50
CA THR A 64 -33.93 16.43 16.44
C THR A 64 -33.53 16.03 15.01
N ALA A 65 -33.44 17.00 14.10
CA ALA A 65 -32.87 16.80 12.80
C ALA A 65 -31.43 16.31 13.02
N VAL A 66 -31.21 15.04 12.75
CA VAL A 66 -29.86 14.49 12.62
C VAL A 66 -29.23 15.28 11.48
N VAL A 67 -28.35 16.21 11.83
CA VAL A 67 -27.51 16.92 10.85
C VAL A 67 -26.61 15.87 10.24
N ILE A 68 -27.05 15.30 9.14
CA ILE A 68 -26.20 14.48 8.28
C ILE A 68 -25.12 15.44 7.77
N ALA A 69 -23.91 15.30 8.28
CA ALA A 69 -22.78 16.04 7.75
C ALA A 69 -22.74 15.84 6.23
N PRO A 70 -22.56 16.92 5.43
CA PRO A 70 -22.50 16.80 3.98
C PRO A 70 -21.40 15.76 3.64
N PRO A 71 -21.64 14.88 2.66
CA PRO A 71 -20.65 13.90 2.27
C PRO A 71 -19.36 14.64 1.89
N GLN A 72 -18.26 14.25 2.49
CA GLN A 72 -16.97 14.86 2.18
C GLN A 72 -16.66 14.61 0.71
N PRO A 73 -16.17 15.62 -0.03
CA PRO A 73 -15.81 15.42 -1.43
C PRO A 73 -14.74 14.33 -1.49
N LYS A 74 -15.05 13.27 -2.20
CA LYS A 74 -14.08 12.19 -2.45
C LYS A 74 -12.98 12.76 -3.34
N ILE A 75 -11.75 12.44 -3.00
CA ILE A 75 -10.59 12.76 -3.83
C ILE A 75 -10.56 11.68 -4.93
N ASP A 76 -11.01 12.02 -6.12
CA ASP A 76 -11.13 11.06 -7.21
C ASP A 76 -9.84 10.94 -8.06
N SER A 77 -8.80 11.70 -7.75
CA SER A 77 -7.53 11.70 -8.49
C SER A 77 -6.32 11.74 -7.56
N LEU A 78 -5.27 11.03 -7.96
CA LEU A 78 -3.97 11.09 -7.31
C LEU A 78 -3.29 12.44 -7.57
N PRO A 79 -2.39 12.90 -6.68
CA PRO A 79 -1.67 14.17 -6.83
C PRO A 79 -0.61 14.04 -7.94
N MET A 80 -1.05 14.18 -9.16
CA MET A 80 -0.18 14.18 -10.34
C MET A 80 -0.29 15.50 -11.07
N THR A 81 0.83 15.94 -11.64
CA THR A 81 0.84 17.06 -12.56
C THR A 81 0.60 16.51 -13.96
N ASP A 82 -0.47 16.96 -14.62
CA ASP A 82 -0.71 16.62 -16.01
C ASP A 82 0.38 17.24 -16.88
N VAL A 83 1.20 16.42 -17.49
CA VAL A 83 2.23 16.84 -18.42
C VAL A 83 1.64 16.88 -19.82
N LYS A 84 1.66 18.06 -20.43
CA LYS A 84 1.21 18.22 -21.81
C LYS A 84 2.26 17.64 -22.76
N ARG A 85 1.80 16.85 -23.72
CA ARG A 85 2.65 16.32 -24.77
C ARG A 85 3.25 17.47 -25.61
N SER A 86 4.53 17.34 -25.92
CA SER A 86 5.20 18.30 -26.81
C SER A 86 4.60 18.29 -28.23
N LEU A 87 4.39 19.46 -28.78
CA LEU A 87 3.91 19.64 -30.16
C LEU A 87 5.06 19.54 -31.20
N ARG A 88 6.29 19.56 -30.72
CA ARG A 88 7.50 19.47 -31.54
C ARG A 88 8.48 18.48 -30.92
N PRO A 89 9.39 17.88 -31.70
CA PRO A 89 10.50 17.11 -31.12
C PRO A 89 11.29 18.00 -30.15
N ASP A 90 11.42 17.55 -28.92
CA ASP A 90 12.16 18.24 -27.86
C ASP A 90 13.64 17.82 -27.84
N ASP A 91 13.98 16.81 -28.60
CA ASP A 91 15.34 16.27 -28.74
C ASP A 91 15.96 16.65 -30.04
N ALA A 92 17.27 16.94 -30.01
CA ALA A 92 18.07 17.17 -31.22
C ALA A 92 18.38 15.87 -31.99
N VAL A 93 18.16 14.71 -31.39
CA VAL A 93 18.41 13.38 -31.92
C VAL A 93 17.14 12.59 -31.97
N ASP A 94 16.88 11.89 -33.07
CA ASP A 94 15.76 10.94 -33.13
C ASP A 94 15.95 9.84 -32.10
N ARG A 95 15.10 9.82 -31.07
CA ARG A 95 15.10 8.77 -30.07
C ARG A 95 14.27 7.59 -30.56
N ASN A 96 14.88 6.40 -30.58
CA ASN A 96 14.13 5.16 -30.59
C ASN A 96 13.47 5.00 -29.23
N LEU A 97 12.18 5.32 -29.17
CA LEU A 97 11.42 5.31 -27.94
C LEU A 97 11.31 3.88 -27.40
N ILE A 98 11.56 3.74 -26.09
CA ILE A 98 11.40 2.48 -25.33
C ILE A 98 9.92 2.03 -25.26
N LYS A 99 9.00 2.80 -25.85
CA LYS A 99 7.53 2.60 -25.73
C LYS A 99 7.04 1.19 -26.09
N ASP A 100 7.77 0.49 -26.94
CA ASP A 100 7.39 -0.84 -27.44
C ASP A 100 8.15 -1.97 -26.74
N ARG A 101 8.93 -1.68 -25.71
CA ARG A 101 9.63 -2.71 -24.95
C ARG A 101 8.65 -3.57 -24.18
N THR A 102 8.85 -4.87 -24.27
CA THR A 102 8.18 -5.88 -23.47
C THR A 102 9.07 -6.30 -22.31
N PRO A 103 8.49 -6.68 -21.16
CA PRO A 103 9.27 -7.17 -20.01
C PRO A 103 10.08 -8.41 -20.40
N LEU A 104 11.22 -8.60 -19.73
CA LEU A 104 12.04 -9.80 -19.86
C LEU A 104 11.24 -11.05 -19.46
N PRO A 105 11.24 -12.13 -20.25
CA PRO A 105 10.54 -13.35 -19.91
C PRO A 105 11.14 -14.00 -18.66
N TYR A 106 10.29 -14.42 -17.72
CA TYR A 106 10.73 -15.19 -16.58
C TYR A 106 10.88 -16.67 -16.94
N THR A 107 11.97 -17.28 -16.46
CA THR A 107 12.11 -18.73 -16.46
C THR A 107 11.04 -19.33 -15.56
N TYR A 108 10.30 -20.31 -16.08
CA TYR A 108 9.33 -21.05 -15.29
C TYR A 108 10.06 -22.01 -14.34
N ILE A 109 9.72 -21.97 -13.07
CA ILE A 109 10.25 -22.85 -12.03
C ILE A 109 9.09 -23.72 -11.54
N ARG A 110 9.28 -25.05 -11.57
CA ARG A 110 8.29 -25.96 -11.03
C ARG A 110 8.36 -25.97 -9.51
N GLU A 111 7.25 -26.28 -8.86
CA GLU A 111 7.19 -26.35 -7.40
C GLU A 111 8.15 -27.41 -6.85
N ASP A 112 8.24 -28.57 -7.50
CA ASP A 112 9.13 -29.68 -7.11
C ASP A 112 10.62 -29.38 -7.33
N ASP A 113 10.94 -28.43 -8.18
CA ASP A 113 12.32 -27.98 -8.47
C ASP A 113 12.76 -26.83 -7.55
N ALA A 114 11.83 -26.19 -6.88
CA ALA A 114 12.08 -25.09 -5.94
C ALA A 114 12.47 -25.64 -4.55
N VAL A 115 13.71 -26.12 -4.40
CA VAL A 115 14.20 -26.78 -3.17
C VAL A 115 14.54 -25.80 -2.04
N TYR A 116 14.71 -24.53 -2.34
CA TYR A 116 14.93 -23.48 -1.36
C TYR A 116 14.06 -22.29 -1.71
N ARG A 117 13.31 -21.79 -0.74
CA ARG A 117 12.42 -20.63 -0.91
C ARG A 117 12.42 -19.79 0.35
N GLU A 118 12.84 -18.54 0.21
CA GLU A 118 12.81 -17.56 1.28
C GLU A 118 12.24 -16.24 0.80
N LYS A 119 11.46 -15.56 1.63
CA LYS A 119 10.97 -14.22 1.36
C LYS A 119 11.81 -13.20 2.10
N VAL A 120 12.13 -12.13 1.40
CA VAL A 120 12.98 -11.06 1.91
C VAL A 120 12.31 -9.72 1.61
N TRP A 121 12.25 -8.86 2.62
CA TRP A 121 11.82 -7.48 2.46
C TRP A 121 13.02 -6.56 2.55
N ARG A 122 13.11 -5.68 1.57
CA ARG A 122 14.19 -4.69 1.49
C ARG A 122 13.64 -3.29 1.54
N GLU A 123 14.35 -2.39 2.21
CA GLU A 123 14.13 -0.96 2.16
C GLU A 123 15.13 -0.32 1.20
N ILE A 124 14.63 0.40 0.20
CA ILE A 124 15.40 1.25 -0.70
C ILE A 124 15.27 2.68 -0.20
N ASP A 125 16.39 3.34 0.08
CA ASP A 125 16.44 4.79 0.36
C ASP A 125 16.93 5.52 -0.89
N THR A 126 16.09 6.37 -1.45
CA THR A 126 16.38 7.11 -2.70
C THR A 126 17.41 8.25 -2.50
N ARG A 127 17.81 8.52 -1.27
CA ARG A 127 18.87 9.49 -0.95
C ARG A 127 20.26 8.90 -1.14
N GLU A 128 20.37 7.58 -1.19
CA GLU A 128 21.63 6.89 -1.45
C GLU A 128 22.07 7.11 -2.89
N LYS A 129 23.39 7.22 -3.08
CA LYS A 129 23.99 7.59 -4.39
C LYS A 129 23.57 6.67 -5.54
N MET A 130 23.42 5.37 -5.27
CA MET A 130 23.01 4.38 -6.28
C MET A 130 21.54 4.53 -6.67
N ASN A 131 20.71 5.01 -5.74
CA ASN A 131 19.27 5.11 -5.90
C ASN A 131 18.79 6.51 -6.33
N LEU A 132 19.71 7.44 -6.63
CA LEU A 132 19.35 8.80 -7.07
C LEU A 132 18.40 8.85 -8.28
N PRO A 133 18.48 7.93 -9.28
CA PRO A 133 17.55 7.91 -10.40
C PRO A 133 16.07 7.87 -9.99
N PHE A 134 15.71 7.29 -8.83
CA PHE A 134 14.34 7.25 -8.32
C PHE A 134 13.72 8.65 -8.10
N ARG A 135 14.55 9.65 -7.88
CA ARG A 135 14.16 11.05 -7.60
C ARG A 135 14.17 11.96 -8.82
N TYR A 136 14.61 11.47 -9.96
CA TYR A 136 14.65 12.26 -11.18
C TYR A 136 13.25 12.72 -11.59
N ALA A 137 13.03 14.03 -11.66
CA ALA A 137 11.71 14.65 -11.74
C ALA A 137 11.48 15.39 -13.07
N ALA A 138 12.18 15.02 -14.14
CA ALA A 138 11.93 15.60 -15.45
C ALA A 138 10.54 15.21 -15.97
N ASN A 139 9.96 16.09 -16.77
CA ASN A 139 8.73 15.81 -17.47
C ASN A 139 9.06 15.45 -18.92
N GLU A 140 8.51 14.33 -19.37
CA GLU A 140 8.58 13.86 -20.75
C GLU A 140 7.17 13.62 -21.30
N ASP A 141 7.04 13.29 -22.58
CA ASP A 141 5.73 13.06 -23.22
C ASP A 141 4.86 12.02 -22.55
N ASN A 142 5.45 11.06 -21.83
CA ASN A 142 4.78 10.02 -21.07
C ASN A 142 4.50 10.41 -19.61
N GLY A 143 4.84 11.63 -19.22
CA GLY A 143 4.59 12.18 -17.89
C GLY A 143 5.86 12.47 -17.10
N ASN A 144 5.70 12.68 -15.80
CA ASN A 144 6.82 12.91 -14.89
C ASN A 144 7.59 11.60 -14.66
N GLN A 145 8.92 11.66 -14.78
CA GLN A 145 9.81 10.50 -14.75
C GLN A 145 10.21 10.05 -13.34
N ARG A 146 9.73 10.74 -12.29
CA ARG A 146 9.96 10.32 -10.90
C ARG A 146 9.27 8.98 -10.65
N PHE A 147 9.97 8.05 -10.02
CA PHE A 147 9.46 6.70 -9.82
C PHE A 147 8.09 6.65 -9.12
N ILE A 148 7.89 7.48 -8.07
CA ILE A 148 6.58 7.56 -7.40
C ILE A 148 5.47 8.09 -8.32
N SER A 149 5.80 9.01 -9.24
CA SER A 149 4.83 9.53 -10.22
C SER A 149 4.43 8.48 -11.24
N ILE A 150 5.36 7.61 -11.63
CA ILE A 150 5.09 6.45 -12.49
C ILE A 150 4.13 5.48 -11.80
N LEU A 151 4.37 5.19 -10.51
CA LEU A 151 3.47 4.34 -9.72
C LEU A 151 2.06 4.94 -9.60
N PHE A 152 1.96 6.24 -9.31
CA PHE A 152 0.67 6.92 -9.21
C PHE A 152 -0.09 6.89 -10.54
N LYS A 153 0.61 7.13 -11.64
CA LYS A 153 0.00 7.04 -12.98
C LYS A 153 -0.50 5.64 -13.28
N ALA A 154 0.30 4.62 -12.97
CA ALA A 154 -0.10 3.23 -13.15
C ALA A 154 -1.35 2.86 -12.34
N ILE A 155 -1.49 3.38 -11.11
CA ILE A 155 -2.68 3.16 -10.28
C ILE A 155 -3.88 3.96 -10.79
N GLN A 156 -3.65 5.22 -11.25
CA GLN A 156 -4.70 6.08 -11.79
C GLN A 156 -5.32 5.49 -13.06
N ASP A 157 -4.49 4.91 -13.94
CA ASP A 157 -4.94 4.25 -15.17
C ASP A 157 -5.77 2.99 -14.86
N GLY A 158 -5.46 2.31 -13.73
CA GLY A 158 -6.17 1.12 -13.29
C GLY A 158 -5.97 -0.10 -14.19
N PRO A 159 -6.34 -1.31 -13.72
CA PRO A 159 -6.09 -2.57 -14.44
C PRO A 159 -6.81 -2.64 -15.79
N ASP A 160 -7.99 -2.02 -15.92
CA ASP A 160 -8.79 -2.04 -17.14
C ASP A 160 -8.14 -1.25 -18.30
N ASN A 161 -7.33 -0.25 -17.98
CA ASN A 161 -6.63 0.60 -18.95
C ASN A 161 -5.12 0.28 -19.06
N GLY A 162 -4.72 -0.91 -18.61
CA GLY A 162 -3.31 -1.33 -18.63
C GLY A 162 -2.45 -0.77 -17.50
N GLY A 163 -3.09 -0.25 -16.47
CA GLY A 163 -2.48 0.13 -15.20
C GLY A 163 -2.45 -1.04 -14.20
N VAL A 164 -2.34 -0.73 -12.91
CA VAL A 164 -2.20 -1.72 -11.83
C VAL A 164 -3.14 -1.43 -10.68
N THR A 165 -3.44 -2.47 -9.90
CA THR A 165 -4.21 -2.36 -8.66
C THR A 165 -3.28 -2.09 -7.48
N ALA A 166 -3.66 -1.14 -6.63
CA ALA A 166 -3.03 -0.94 -5.32
C ALA A 166 -3.70 -1.85 -4.28
N PHE A 167 -2.91 -2.33 -3.33
CA PHE A 167 -3.35 -3.20 -2.25
C PHE A 167 -3.09 -2.60 -0.88
N ASN A 168 -3.90 -2.98 0.10
CA ASN A 168 -3.80 -2.46 1.45
C ASN A 168 -2.49 -2.91 2.12
N PRO A 169 -1.74 -1.99 2.78
CA PRO A 169 -0.47 -2.29 3.42
C PRO A 169 -0.58 -3.15 4.69
N ILE A 170 -1.77 -3.32 5.27
CA ILE A 170 -1.96 -4.16 6.46
C ILE A 170 -1.61 -5.63 6.16
N ASP A 171 -1.89 -6.08 4.93
CA ASP A 171 -1.56 -7.42 4.48
C ASP A 171 -0.72 -7.36 3.19
N ASP A 172 0.55 -7.68 3.30
CA ASP A 172 1.51 -7.72 2.19
C ASP A 172 1.30 -8.92 1.25
N ARG A 173 0.18 -9.67 1.41
CA ARG A 173 -0.22 -10.81 0.58
C ARG A 173 -1.09 -10.41 -0.62
N PHE A 174 -1.31 -9.12 -0.84
CA PHE A 174 -2.13 -8.58 -1.95
C PHE A 174 -3.59 -9.07 -1.91
N THR A 175 -4.18 -9.21 -0.72
CA THR A 175 -5.53 -9.77 -0.56
C THR A 175 -6.64 -8.74 -0.73
N THR A 176 -6.38 -7.50 -0.31
CA THR A 176 -7.39 -6.45 -0.26
C THR A 176 -7.04 -5.32 -1.23
N PRO A 177 -7.72 -5.23 -2.38
CA PRO A 177 -7.52 -4.13 -3.33
C PRO A 177 -8.01 -2.81 -2.73
N MET A 178 -7.36 -1.72 -3.11
CA MET A 178 -7.72 -0.35 -2.76
C MET A 178 -8.21 0.40 -3.99
N THR A 179 -9.18 1.27 -3.77
CA THR A 179 -9.64 2.21 -4.80
C THR A 179 -8.66 3.38 -4.95
N VAL A 180 -8.69 4.05 -6.11
CA VAL A 180 -7.85 5.23 -6.38
C VAL A 180 -8.10 6.33 -5.33
N SER A 181 -9.36 6.51 -4.90
CA SER A 181 -9.72 7.48 -3.87
C SER A 181 -9.13 7.16 -2.50
N GLU A 182 -9.10 5.89 -2.09
CA GLU A 182 -8.46 5.47 -0.83
C GLU A 182 -6.94 5.65 -0.86
N VAL A 183 -6.32 5.36 -2.00
CA VAL A 183 -4.88 5.62 -2.20
C VAL A 183 -4.61 7.12 -2.12
N ALA A 184 -5.41 7.95 -2.80
CA ALA A 184 -5.26 9.40 -2.79
C ALA A 184 -5.43 9.99 -1.37
N GLU A 185 -6.35 9.48 -0.58
CA GLU A 185 -6.55 9.87 0.82
C GLU A 185 -5.32 9.54 1.69
N LYS A 186 -4.77 8.33 1.57
CA LYS A 186 -3.54 7.94 2.30
C LYS A 186 -2.32 8.75 1.87
N VAL A 187 -2.19 9.02 0.59
CA VAL A 187 -1.07 9.79 0.03
C VAL A 187 -1.13 11.26 0.46
N SER A 188 -2.31 11.89 0.43
CA SER A 188 -2.50 13.28 0.84
C SER A 188 -2.46 13.48 2.36
N GLY A 189 -2.65 12.42 3.13
CA GLY A 189 -2.77 12.52 4.59
C GLY A 189 -4.11 13.04 5.07
N GLY A 190 -5.14 12.92 4.22
CA GLY A 190 -6.50 13.35 4.48
C GLY A 190 -6.81 14.76 3.97
N SER A 191 -8.09 15.09 3.89
CA SER A 191 -8.58 16.42 3.57
C SER A 191 -8.79 17.22 4.85
N VAL A 192 -8.30 18.45 4.87
CA VAL A 192 -8.54 19.39 5.98
C VAL A 192 -9.68 20.32 5.57
N VAL A 193 -10.72 20.34 6.40
CA VAL A 193 -11.81 21.29 6.25
C VAL A 193 -11.38 22.62 6.86
N VAL A 194 -11.19 23.63 6.01
CA VAL A 194 -10.83 24.98 6.44
C VAL A 194 -12.06 25.87 6.36
N ASP A 195 -12.34 26.58 7.44
CA ASP A 195 -13.41 27.57 7.47
C ASP A 195 -13.01 28.77 6.61
N VAL A 196 -13.89 29.16 5.70
CA VAL A 196 -13.73 30.36 4.85
C VAL A 196 -14.41 31.52 5.54
N TYR A 197 -13.65 32.59 5.79
CA TYR A 197 -14.13 33.82 6.39
C TYR A 197 -14.22 34.92 5.34
N ASP A 198 -15.24 35.75 5.44
CA ASP A 198 -15.37 36.98 4.66
C ASP A 198 -14.38 38.04 5.17
N SER A 199 -14.16 39.09 4.36
CA SER A 199 -13.36 40.27 4.71
C SER A 199 -13.81 40.95 6.02
N LEU A 200 -15.01 40.70 6.47
CA LEU A 200 -15.59 41.17 7.73
C LEU A 200 -15.39 40.19 8.92
N GLY A 201 -14.73 39.05 8.71
CA GLY A 201 -14.49 38.05 9.74
C GLY A 201 -15.66 37.12 10.02
N ASN A 202 -16.72 37.12 9.22
CA ASN A 202 -17.84 36.19 9.36
C ASN A 202 -17.55 34.89 8.61
N LYS A 203 -17.89 33.76 9.21
CA LYS A 203 -17.78 32.46 8.56
C LYS A 203 -18.82 32.33 7.45
N VAL A 204 -18.34 32.32 6.19
CA VAL A 204 -19.17 32.24 4.98
C VAL A 204 -19.42 30.80 4.54
N GLY A 205 -18.50 29.89 4.93
CA GLY A 205 -18.63 28.50 4.56
C GLY A 205 -17.42 27.67 4.98
N THR A 206 -17.41 26.42 4.61
CA THR A 206 -16.28 25.50 4.79
C THR A 206 -15.77 25.06 3.43
N LYS A 207 -14.46 25.16 3.20
CA LYS A 207 -13.80 24.65 1.99
C LYS A 207 -12.92 23.47 2.39
N THR A 208 -13.13 22.34 1.76
CA THR A 208 -12.21 21.21 1.91
C THR A 208 -10.96 21.50 1.09
N VAL A 209 -9.84 21.65 1.76
CA VAL A 209 -8.53 21.84 1.12
C VAL A 209 -7.79 20.53 1.26
N THR A 210 -7.46 19.92 0.13
CA THR A 210 -6.54 18.80 0.08
C THR A 210 -5.12 19.34 0.27
N ALA A 211 -4.36 18.78 1.19
CA ALA A 211 -2.97 19.16 1.36
C ALA A 211 -2.20 18.87 0.06
N GLU A 212 -1.45 19.84 -0.43
CA GLU A 212 -0.57 19.66 -1.57
C GLU A 212 0.48 18.58 -1.22
N VAL A 213 0.52 17.52 -2.01
CA VAL A 213 1.41 16.40 -1.74
C VAL A 213 2.79 16.71 -2.30
N ASN A 214 3.76 16.84 -1.40
CA ASN A 214 5.15 16.95 -1.82
C ASN A 214 5.69 15.56 -2.20
N LEU A 215 5.92 15.33 -3.50
CA LEU A 215 6.46 14.08 -4.04
C LEU A 215 7.88 13.78 -3.55
N ASP A 216 8.63 14.78 -3.09
CA ASP A 216 9.96 14.60 -2.50
C ASP A 216 9.93 13.95 -1.11
N SER A 217 8.75 13.91 -0.48
CA SER A 217 8.58 13.21 0.81
C SER A 217 8.65 11.70 0.68
N PHE A 218 8.49 11.15 -0.53
CA PHE A 218 8.59 9.72 -0.80
C PHE A 218 10.04 9.35 -1.13
N TYR A 219 10.85 9.21 -0.11
CA TYR A 219 12.25 8.87 -0.28
C TYR A 219 12.60 7.43 0.08
N LYS A 220 11.61 6.63 0.50
CA LYS A 220 11.79 5.21 0.81
C LYS A 220 10.77 4.35 0.08
N PHE A 221 11.23 3.17 -0.31
CA PHE A 221 10.40 2.13 -0.90
C PHE A 221 10.73 0.80 -0.25
N HIS A 222 9.71 0.04 0.10
CA HIS A 222 9.87 -1.36 0.49
C HIS A 222 9.65 -2.25 -0.73
N ILE A 223 10.50 -3.26 -0.85
CA ILE A 223 10.39 -4.29 -1.88
C ILE A 223 10.26 -5.63 -1.18
N LYS A 224 9.26 -6.41 -1.58
CA LYS A 224 9.09 -7.80 -1.19
C LYS A 224 9.62 -8.68 -2.31
N GLU A 225 10.53 -9.56 -1.98
CA GLU A 225 11.20 -10.48 -2.91
C GLU A 225 11.03 -11.91 -2.44
N GLU A 226 11.03 -12.84 -3.37
CA GLU A 226 11.18 -14.26 -3.10
C GLU A 226 12.48 -14.75 -3.74
N VAL A 227 13.27 -15.42 -2.92
CA VAL A 227 14.50 -16.07 -3.33
C VAL A 227 14.19 -17.54 -3.53
N VAL A 228 14.44 -18.05 -4.72
CA VAL A 228 14.14 -19.43 -5.08
C VAL A 228 15.39 -20.07 -5.70
N PHE A 229 15.82 -21.19 -5.16
CA PHE A 229 16.83 -22.01 -5.82
C PHE A 229 16.16 -23.10 -6.64
N ASP A 230 16.41 -23.06 -7.94
CA ASP A 230 15.90 -24.03 -8.89
C ASP A 230 16.91 -25.17 -9.09
N LYS A 231 16.52 -26.37 -8.69
CA LYS A 231 17.33 -27.59 -8.81
C LYS A 231 17.66 -27.91 -10.27
N GLN A 232 16.75 -27.64 -11.21
CA GLN A 232 16.92 -28.01 -12.60
C GLN A 232 18.00 -27.16 -13.28
N THR A 233 17.99 -25.85 -13.01
CA THR A 233 18.97 -24.92 -13.59
C THR A 233 20.18 -24.71 -12.70
N SER A 234 20.13 -25.21 -11.45
CA SER A 234 21.13 -25.00 -10.41
C SER A 234 21.45 -23.51 -10.18
N ARG A 235 20.43 -22.64 -10.19
CA ARG A 235 20.57 -21.20 -10.03
C ARG A 235 19.65 -20.66 -8.96
N LEU A 236 20.13 -19.63 -8.28
CA LEU A 236 19.35 -18.83 -7.34
C LEU A 236 18.66 -17.68 -8.08
N TYR A 237 17.33 -17.67 -8.05
CA TYR A 237 16.52 -16.61 -8.65
C TYR A 237 15.95 -15.69 -7.58
N TRP A 238 16.09 -14.40 -7.81
CA TRP A 238 15.47 -13.36 -7.00
C TRP A 238 14.28 -12.80 -7.77
N ARG A 239 13.08 -13.01 -7.26
CA ARG A 239 11.85 -12.54 -7.88
C ARG A 239 11.21 -11.46 -7.04
N ILE A 240 11.07 -10.27 -7.59
CA ILE A 240 10.32 -9.19 -6.92
C ILE A 240 8.84 -9.53 -7.01
N LEU A 241 8.16 -9.51 -5.88
CA LEU A 241 6.72 -9.77 -5.78
C LEU A 241 5.93 -8.47 -5.64
N GLY A 242 6.47 -7.49 -4.93
CA GLY A 242 5.76 -6.23 -4.71
C GLY A 242 6.66 -5.07 -4.35
N ILE A 243 6.12 -3.88 -4.56
CA ILE A 243 6.76 -2.62 -4.22
C ILE A 243 5.76 -1.76 -3.45
N ALA A 244 6.19 -1.14 -2.36
CA ALA A 244 5.39 -0.22 -1.56
C ALA A 244 6.15 1.08 -1.30
N PRO A 245 5.58 2.26 -1.58
CA PRO A 245 6.12 3.53 -1.14
C PRO A 245 5.90 3.70 0.35
N VAL A 246 6.90 4.25 1.03
CA VAL A 246 6.90 4.52 2.46
C VAL A 246 6.92 6.02 2.71
N LYS A 247 6.05 6.48 3.58
CA LYS A 247 5.96 7.88 3.97
C LYS A 247 6.06 8.01 5.49
N ASN A 248 6.74 9.04 5.95
CA ASN A 248 6.70 9.40 7.36
C ASN A 248 5.38 10.09 7.68
N VAL A 249 4.59 9.50 8.55
CA VAL A 249 3.27 10.00 8.91
C VAL A 249 3.39 10.85 10.18
N ILE A 250 3.03 12.13 10.02
CA ILE A 250 2.96 13.09 11.12
C ILE A 250 1.49 13.43 11.34
N THR A 251 1.00 13.25 12.56
CA THR A 251 -0.39 13.61 12.89
C THR A 251 -0.59 15.12 12.83
N SER A 252 -1.85 15.56 12.75
CA SER A 252 -2.22 16.99 12.82
C SER A 252 -1.75 17.69 14.10
N GLN A 253 -1.44 16.94 15.15
CA GLN A 253 -0.89 17.42 16.42
C GLN A 253 0.66 17.46 16.44
N GLY A 254 1.32 17.17 15.30
CA GLY A 254 2.78 17.15 15.18
C GLY A 254 3.45 15.90 15.74
N VAL A 255 2.69 14.89 16.14
CA VAL A 255 3.25 13.61 16.62
C VAL A 255 3.68 12.79 15.43
N ASN A 256 4.95 12.40 15.39
CA ASN A 256 5.49 11.51 14.39
C ASN A 256 5.10 10.05 14.73
N LEU A 257 4.26 9.44 13.90
CA LEU A 257 3.87 8.04 14.00
C LEU A 257 4.90 7.07 13.41
N GLY A 258 5.96 7.62 12.80
CA GLY A 258 6.97 6.83 12.12
C GLY A 258 6.72 6.63 10.63
N GLU A 259 7.51 5.75 10.06
CA GLU A 259 7.46 5.41 8.64
C GLU A 259 6.39 4.33 8.43
N GLN A 260 5.48 4.56 7.49
CA GLN A 260 4.39 3.64 7.16
C GLN A 260 4.33 3.40 5.66
N GLU A 261 4.07 2.16 5.30
CA GLU A 261 3.74 1.78 3.93
C GLU A 261 2.36 2.34 3.58
N LEU A 262 2.23 2.94 2.41
CA LEU A 262 0.95 3.54 2.00
C LEU A 262 0.06 2.53 1.28
N PHE A 263 0.65 1.77 0.37
CA PHE A 263 -0.01 0.73 -0.41
C PHE A 263 1.04 -0.22 -0.98
N TRP A 264 0.65 -1.42 -1.34
CA TRP A 264 1.45 -2.36 -2.11
C TRP A 264 0.99 -2.40 -3.56
N VAL A 265 1.93 -2.55 -4.48
CA VAL A 265 1.67 -2.84 -5.89
C VAL A 265 2.30 -4.18 -6.23
N TYR A 266 1.55 -5.04 -6.90
CA TYR A 266 2.08 -6.32 -7.37
C TYR A 266 3.03 -6.09 -8.54
N TYR A 267 4.30 -6.45 -8.35
CA TYR A 267 5.36 -6.11 -9.29
C TYR A 267 5.22 -6.78 -10.66
N PRO A 268 4.80 -8.06 -10.79
CA PRO A 268 4.61 -8.67 -12.10
C PRO A 268 3.62 -7.93 -12.99
N ASP A 269 2.55 -7.36 -12.43
CA ASP A 269 1.58 -6.54 -13.18
C ASP A 269 2.17 -5.16 -13.55
N LEU A 270 3.10 -4.66 -12.76
CA LEU A 270 3.76 -3.39 -12.98
C LEU A 270 4.86 -3.45 -14.06
N ARG A 271 5.47 -4.63 -14.31
CA ARG A 271 6.58 -4.82 -15.25
C ARG A 271 6.33 -4.28 -16.66
N PRO A 272 5.15 -4.54 -17.30
CA PRO A 272 4.87 -4.01 -18.64
C PRO A 272 4.87 -2.48 -18.70
N ILE A 273 4.53 -1.82 -17.60
CA ILE A 273 4.54 -0.36 -17.49
C ILE A 273 5.98 0.11 -17.33
N LEU A 274 6.72 -0.48 -16.37
CA LEU A 274 8.11 -0.12 -16.09
C LEU A 274 9.04 -0.34 -17.27
N ALA A 275 8.75 -1.30 -18.16
CA ALA A 275 9.51 -1.51 -19.37
C ALA A 275 9.43 -0.31 -20.34
N LYS A 276 8.37 0.52 -20.25
CA LYS A 276 8.13 1.68 -21.11
C LYS A 276 8.72 2.99 -20.59
N TYR A 277 9.24 3.00 -19.36
CA TYR A 277 9.85 4.17 -18.75
C TYR A 277 11.36 4.01 -18.67
N GLU A 278 12.08 5.05 -19.08
CA GLU A 278 13.52 5.08 -19.05
C GLU A 278 14.05 5.54 -17.69
N VAL A 279 15.11 4.90 -17.22
CA VAL A 279 15.82 5.31 -16.00
C VAL A 279 16.80 6.42 -16.34
N TYR A 280 16.80 7.49 -15.56
CA TYR A 280 17.78 8.56 -15.70
C TYR A 280 19.22 8.05 -15.53
N ASN A 281 20.05 8.26 -16.54
CA ASN A 281 21.48 7.98 -16.52
C ASN A 281 22.27 9.18 -17.03
N GLY A 282 22.55 10.14 -16.14
CA GLY A 282 23.21 11.39 -16.51
C GLY A 282 24.69 11.27 -16.90
N LYS A 283 25.27 10.07 -16.80
CA LYS A 283 26.70 9.83 -17.12
C LYS A 283 26.92 9.02 -18.37
N ASN A 284 25.96 8.28 -18.84
CA ASN A 284 26.08 7.39 -19.98
C ASN A 284 24.81 7.37 -20.82
N TYR A 285 24.66 8.34 -21.69
CA TYR A 285 23.53 8.44 -22.60
C TYR A 285 23.41 7.24 -23.57
N GLY A 286 24.50 6.54 -23.83
CA GLY A 286 24.52 5.38 -24.73
C GLY A 286 23.99 4.10 -24.11
N ALA A 287 23.94 4.00 -22.77
CA ALA A 287 23.40 2.84 -22.05
C ALA A 287 21.99 3.16 -21.52
N ARG A 288 21.02 3.12 -22.43
CA ARG A 288 19.60 3.34 -22.08
C ARG A 288 19.04 2.08 -21.43
N MET A 289 18.42 2.25 -20.28
CA MET A 289 17.88 1.18 -19.46
C MET A 289 16.43 1.53 -19.06
N SER A 290 15.55 0.54 -19.08
CA SER A 290 14.20 0.71 -18.52
C SER A 290 14.20 0.49 -17.01
N TRP A 291 13.14 0.95 -16.34
CA TRP A 291 12.94 0.66 -14.92
C TRP A 291 12.83 -0.83 -14.64
N GLU A 292 12.22 -1.59 -15.54
CA GLU A 292 12.15 -3.03 -15.43
C GLU A 292 13.53 -3.67 -15.46
N GLU A 293 14.39 -3.28 -16.42
CA GLU A 293 15.77 -3.76 -16.51
C GLU A 293 16.60 -3.39 -15.28
N LEU A 294 16.38 -2.19 -14.70
CA LEU A 294 17.07 -1.78 -13.47
C LEU A 294 16.72 -2.72 -12.31
N PHE A 295 15.45 -3.05 -12.15
CA PHE A 295 15.01 -3.95 -11.08
C PHE A 295 15.48 -5.39 -11.30
N GLU A 296 15.36 -5.92 -12.51
CA GLU A 296 15.78 -7.30 -12.84
C GLU A 296 17.32 -7.46 -12.79
N SER A 297 18.07 -6.45 -13.22
CA SER A 297 19.54 -6.43 -13.11
C SER A 297 20.03 -6.06 -11.71
N ARG A 298 19.11 -5.77 -10.78
CA ARG A 298 19.39 -5.39 -9.39
C ARG A 298 20.36 -4.19 -9.28
N MET A 299 20.21 -3.22 -10.16
CA MET A 299 21.04 -2.00 -10.18
C MET A 299 20.53 -0.95 -9.19
N PHE A 300 20.14 -1.38 -8.02
CA PHE A 300 19.73 -0.56 -6.86
C PHE A 300 20.34 -1.10 -5.58
N TYR A 301 20.47 -0.26 -4.60
CA TYR A 301 20.86 -0.67 -3.25
C TYR A 301 19.64 -0.70 -2.33
N GLY A 302 19.52 -1.78 -1.57
CA GLY A 302 18.46 -1.93 -0.57
C GLY A 302 18.92 -2.80 0.58
N ARG A 303 18.63 -2.37 1.81
CA ARG A 303 18.93 -3.12 3.03
C ARG A 303 17.77 -4.05 3.40
N ILE A 304 18.11 -5.24 3.88
CA ILE A 304 17.10 -6.19 4.36
C ILE A 304 16.53 -5.69 5.68
N ILE A 305 15.21 -5.63 5.77
CA ILE A 305 14.46 -5.20 6.96
C ILE A 305 13.65 -6.34 7.59
N LYS A 306 13.38 -7.40 6.82
CA LYS A 306 12.64 -8.59 7.26
C LYS A 306 13.01 -9.77 6.36
N SER A 307 13.02 -10.98 6.91
CA SER A 307 13.16 -12.23 6.17
C SER A 307 12.33 -13.31 6.83
N THR A 308 11.98 -14.36 6.08
CA THR A 308 11.39 -15.60 6.61
C THR A 308 12.44 -16.51 7.21
N LEU A 309 13.72 -16.30 6.89
CA LEU A 309 14.82 -17.11 7.40
C LEU A 309 14.94 -16.96 8.92
N ASP A 310 14.82 -18.07 9.65
CA ASP A 310 14.88 -18.13 11.11
C ASP A 310 13.95 -17.15 11.85
N ASN A 311 12.82 -16.79 11.21
CA ASN A 311 11.88 -15.82 11.75
C ASN A 311 10.45 -16.39 11.89
N PRO A 312 10.22 -17.31 12.85
CA PRO A 312 8.92 -17.97 12.99
C PRO A 312 7.80 -17.05 13.46
N LYS A 313 8.12 -15.86 13.96
CA LYS A 313 7.15 -14.85 14.39
C LYS A 313 6.84 -13.80 13.33
N ASP A 314 7.48 -13.88 12.17
CA ASP A 314 7.34 -12.93 11.04
C ASP A 314 7.56 -11.45 11.42
N LEU A 315 8.54 -11.18 12.29
CA LEU A 315 8.85 -9.86 12.80
C LEU A 315 9.81 -9.11 11.88
N TYR A 316 9.68 -7.78 11.85
CA TYR A 316 10.71 -6.93 11.29
C TYR A 316 11.97 -6.94 12.16
N LEU A 317 13.14 -6.72 11.56
CA LEU A 317 14.40 -6.64 12.32
C LEU A 317 14.37 -5.56 13.40
N SER A 318 13.60 -4.49 13.18
CA SER A 318 13.36 -3.43 14.16
C SER A 318 12.53 -3.87 15.38
N GLU A 319 11.79 -4.96 15.26
CA GLU A 319 10.91 -5.49 16.31
C GLU A 319 11.53 -6.67 17.05
N MET A 320 12.59 -7.25 16.48
CA MET A 320 13.25 -8.41 17.08
C MET A 320 13.91 -8.09 18.43
N PRO A 321 13.77 -8.99 19.41
CA PRO A 321 14.44 -8.82 20.71
C PRO A 321 15.96 -8.63 20.54
N GLY A 322 16.51 -7.61 21.15
CA GLY A 322 17.95 -7.27 21.08
C GLY A 322 18.37 -6.42 19.88
N LEU A 323 17.50 -6.23 18.89
CA LEU A 323 17.75 -5.39 17.71
C LEU A 323 16.96 -4.07 17.73
N LYS A 324 15.90 -4.00 18.54
CA LYS A 324 14.89 -2.91 18.52
C LYS A 324 15.48 -1.51 18.55
N ASP A 325 16.45 -1.26 19.41
CA ASP A 325 16.99 0.09 19.66
C ASP A 325 18.35 0.32 18.98
N ASN A 326 18.84 -0.64 18.20
CA ASN A 326 20.18 -0.56 17.61
C ASN A 326 20.15 -0.74 16.10
N ARG A 327 20.13 0.39 15.38
CA ARG A 327 20.12 0.40 13.91
C ARG A 327 21.35 -0.26 13.28
N ILE A 328 22.50 -0.22 13.96
CA ILE A 328 23.73 -0.85 13.47
C ILE A 328 23.59 -2.36 13.53
N LEU A 329 23.05 -2.90 14.63
CA LEU A 329 22.80 -4.35 14.73
C LEU A 329 21.74 -4.82 13.74
N GLN A 330 20.69 -4.02 13.47
CA GLN A 330 19.70 -4.32 12.42
C GLN A 330 20.36 -4.43 11.05
N LEU A 331 21.27 -3.48 10.73
CA LEU A 331 22.02 -3.50 9.47
C LEU A 331 22.92 -4.74 9.38
N LEU A 332 23.67 -5.04 10.42
CA LEU A 332 24.55 -6.20 10.48
C LEU A 332 23.76 -7.54 10.35
N GLN A 333 22.58 -7.61 11.00
CA GLN A 333 21.71 -8.76 10.86
C GLN A 333 21.15 -8.90 9.44
N GLY A 334 20.79 -7.80 8.78
CA GLY A 334 20.38 -7.80 7.38
C GLY A 334 21.49 -8.29 6.44
N GLU A 335 22.74 -7.85 6.66
CA GLU A 335 23.90 -8.35 5.90
C GLU A 335 24.19 -9.82 6.21
N LYS A 336 24.00 -10.27 7.45
CA LYS A 336 24.14 -11.69 7.81
C LYS A 336 23.14 -12.56 7.05
N ILE A 337 21.85 -12.17 7.01
CA ILE A 337 20.81 -12.88 6.24
C ILE A 337 21.21 -12.95 4.76
N LYS A 338 21.68 -11.86 4.18
CA LYS A 338 22.15 -11.82 2.79
C LYS A 338 23.30 -12.82 2.56
N ASN A 339 24.28 -12.86 3.47
CA ASN A 339 25.41 -13.76 3.37
C ASN A 339 24.97 -15.23 3.56
N GLU A 340 24.04 -15.53 4.46
CA GLU A 340 23.50 -16.89 4.65
C GLU A 340 22.82 -17.41 3.37
N ILE A 341 22.03 -16.55 2.67
CA ILE A 341 21.44 -16.90 1.38
C ILE A 341 22.52 -17.15 0.32
N PHE A 342 23.56 -16.32 0.30
CA PHE A 342 24.69 -16.48 -0.62
C PHE A 342 25.51 -17.75 -0.32
N ASP A 343 25.79 -18.00 0.96
CA ASP A 343 26.53 -19.18 1.40
C ASP A 343 25.76 -20.47 1.08
N TYR A 344 24.42 -20.44 1.14
CA TYR A 344 23.60 -21.56 0.70
C TYR A 344 23.88 -21.91 -0.76
N GLU A 345 23.89 -20.92 -1.67
CA GLU A 345 24.20 -21.12 -3.07
C GLU A 345 25.64 -21.66 -3.25
N GLN A 346 26.62 -21.06 -2.55
CA GLN A 346 28.04 -21.48 -2.66
C GLN A 346 28.26 -22.90 -2.16
N ASN A 347 27.61 -23.27 -1.04
CA ASN A 347 27.75 -24.61 -0.45
C ASN A 347 27.21 -25.73 -1.36
N LEU A 348 26.29 -25.42 -2.27
CA LEU A 348 25.79 -26.39 -3.25
C LEU A 348 26.81 -26.70 -4.35
N TRP A 349 27.80 -25.82 -4.55
CA TRP A 349 28.87 -26.00 -5.54
C TRP A 349 30.18 -26.49 -4.93
N SER A 350 30.31 -26.46 -3.61
CA SER A 350 31.51 -26.95 -2.95
C SER A 350 31.42 -28.47 -2.73
N TYR A 351 32.30 -29.22 -3.40
CA TYR A 351 32.54 -30.64 -3.19
C TYR A 351 33.75 -30.84 -2.29
#